data_9f7c5e5e11c56b462617f3c3f32276a7
#
_entry.id   9f7c5e5e11c56b462617f3c3f32276a7
#
_cell.length_a   1.000
_cell.length_b   1.000
_cell.length_c   1.000
_cell.angle_alpha   90.00
_cell.angle_beta   90.00
_cell.angle_gamma   90.00
#
_symmetry.space_group_name_H-M   'P 1'
#
loop_
_entity.id
_entity.type
_entity.pdbx_description
1 polymer ?
#
loop_
_entity_poly.entity_id
_entity_poly.type
_entity_poly.pdbx_seq_one_letter_code
_entity_poly.pdbx_strand_id
1 'polypeptide(L)'
;LPAAIFFGFVILTIDRGLIAGINSNGGKNRWLSLSVRLVLALTIGFFLSQPVVLMLFKKDVDAHLPMVKEKKTAAYTKQIRQENTIPLQEAKSEIDHIRNEQKNREQEILDLKNAYIRETDGTGGSGKIGEYTIARVKKMAYLKAEEDMIAWKRTMQAPLDSALAQEKKLENNIQVRIGE
;
A
#
# COMPACT_ATOMS: atom_id res chain seq x y z
N LEU A 1 -17.56 4.20 -42.35
CA LEU A 1 -18.25 4.03 -43.64
C LEU A 1 -17.32 3.93 -44.85
N PRO A 2 -16.31 4.85 -45.11
CA PRO A 2 -15.50 4.78 -46.31
C PRO A 2 -14.63 3.52 -46.41
N ALA A 3 -14.08 3.04 -45.30
CA ALA A 3 -13.28 1.82 -45.28
C ALA A 3 -14.10 0.58 -45.67
N ALA A 4 -15.33 0.44 -45.21
CA ALA A 4 -16.20 -0.69 -45.54
C ALA A 4 -16.53 -0.71 -47.08
N ILE A 5 -16.74 0.44 -47.67
CA ILE A 5 -16.99 0.57 -49.10
C ILE A 5 -15.73 0.18 -49.90
N PHE A 6 -14.56 0.64 -49.45
CA PHE A 6 -13.28 0.29 -50.08
C PHE A 6 -13.01 -1.20 -50.05
N PHE A 7 -13.14 -1.83 -48.86
CA PHE A 7 -12.98 -3.27 -48.72
C PHE A 7 -14.02 -4.07 -49.52
N GLY A 8 -15.28 -3.62 -49.52
CA GLY A 8 -16.32 -4.23 -50.35
C GLY A 8 -15.96 -4.20 -51.84
N PHE A 9 -15.44 -3.09 -52.35
CA PHE A 9 -14.99 -2.96 -53.73
C PHE A 9 -13.79 -3.85 -54.06
N VAL A 10 -12.80 -3.95 -53.16
CA VAL A 10 -11.65 -4.84 -53.31
C VAL A 10 -12.10 -6.32 -53.36
N ILE A 11 -12.98 -6.73 -52.47
CA ILE A 11 -13.52 -8.09 -52.44
C ILE A 11 -14.27 -8.41 -53.75
N LEU A 12 -15.10 -7.47 -54.22
CA LEU A 12 -15.88 -7.62 -55.44
C LEU A 12 -14.99 -7.69 -56.70
N THR A 13 -13.88 -6.95 -56.70
CA THR A 13 -12.90 -6.96 -57.83
C THR A 13 -12.15 -8.30 -57.87
N ILE A 14 -11.73 -8.82 -56.71
CA ILE A 14 -11.06 -10.13 -56.60
C ILE A 14 -12.03 -11.24 -57.03
N ASP A 15 -13.28 -11.20 -56.55
CA ASP A 15 -14.31 -12.20 -56.87
C ASP A 15 -14.59 -12.21 -58.39
N ARG A 16 -14.70 -11.03 -59.01
CA ARG A 16 -14.91 -10.92 -60.46
C ARG A 16 -13.70 -11.41 -61.26
N GLY A 17 -12.46 -11.13 -60.78
CA GLY A 17 -11.24 -11.65 -61.42
C GLY A 17 -11.13 -13.19 -61.37
N LEU A 18 -11.53 -13.78 -60.26
CA LEU A 18 -11.57 -15.22 -60.09
C LEU A 18 -12.63 -15.88 -61.01
N ILE A 19 -13.81 -15.28 -61.22
CA ILE A 19 -14.85 -15.79 -62.10
C ILE A 19 -14.38 -15.70 -63.56
N ALA A 20 -13.74 -14.61 -63.95
CA ALA A 20 -13.21 -14.44 -65.31
C ALA A 20 -12.12 -15.47 -65.63
N GLY A 21 -11.25 -15.79 -64.66
CA GLY A 21 -10.23 -16.83 -64.80
C GLY A 21 -10.77 -18.28 -64.94
N ILE A 22 -11.96 -18.58 -64.41
CA ILE A 22 -12.61 -19.89 -64.53
C ILE A 22 -13.12 -20.16 -65.93
N ASN A 23 -13.53 -19.10 -66.62
CA ASN A 23 -14.15 -19.26 -67.93
C ASN A 23 -13.13 -19.48 -69.06
N SER A 24 -11.87 -19.22 -68.84
CA SER A 24 -10.77 -19.32 -69.80
C SER A 24 -10.11 -20.70 -69.86
N ASN A 25 -10.21 -21.55 -68.83
CA ASN A 25 -9.55 -22.85 -68.78
C ASN A 25 -10.58 -23.98 -68.54
N GLY A 26 -10.84 -24.77 -69.56
CA GLY A 26 -11.86 -25.85 -69.52
C GLY A 26 -11.78 -26.76 -68.32
N GLY A 27 -12.92 -26.94 -67.70
CA GLY A 27 -13.41 -28.01 -66.82
C GLY A 27 -12.61 -28.53 -65.63
N LYS A 28 -11.32 -28.65 -65.72
CA LYS A 28 -10.48 -29.35 -64.75
C LYS A 28 -10.09 -28.53 -63.51
N ASN A 29 -10.19 -27.20 -63.56
CA ASN A 29 -9.75 -26.31 -62.50
C ASN A 29 -10.88 -25.65 -61.66
N ARG A 30 -12.15 -26.05 -61.93
CA ARG A 30 -13.32 -25.51 -61.21
C ARG A 30 -13.23 -25.71 -59.66
N TRP A 31 -12.82 -26.88 -59.24
CA TRP A 31 -12.68 -27.20 -57.83
C TRP A 31 -11.57 -26.40 -57.15
N LEU A 32 -10.44 -26.19 -57.85
CA LEU A 32 -9.35 -25.40 -57.33
C LEU A 32 -9.76 -23.92 -57.13
N SER A 33 -10.47 -23.36 -58.08
CA SER A 33 -10.98 -21.98 -57.99
C SER A 33 -12.03 -21.80 -56.89
N LEU A 34 -12.92 -22.80 -56.69
CA LEU A 34 -13.89 -22.85 -55.61
C LEU A 34 -13.19 -22.94 -54.23
N SER A 35 -12.17 -23.79 -54.12
CA SER A 35 -11.38 -23.93 -52.88
C SER A 35 -10.65 -22.61 -52.52
N VAL A 36 -10.00 -21.98 -53.45
CA VAL A 36 -9.33 -20.68 -53.24
C VAL A 36 -10.32 -19.62 -52.78
N ARG A 37 -11.51 -19.55 -53.41
CA ARG A 37 -12.58 -18.62 -53.03
C ARG A 37 -13.08 -18.88 -51.61
N LEU A 38 -13.29 -20.17 -51.25
CA LEU A 38 -13.72 -20.55 -49.91
C LEU A 38 -12.70 -20.16 -48.87
N VAL A 39 -11.41 -20.47 -49.08
CA VAL A 39 -10.31 -20.10 -48.19
C VAL A 39 -10.22 -18.60 -48.03
N LEU A 40 -10.31 -17.85 -49.10
CA LEU A 40 -10.23 -16.40 -49.09
C LEU A 40 -11.42 -15.78 -48.34
N ALA A 41 -12.65 -16.29 -48.58
CA ALA A 41 -13.83 -15.84 -47.83
C ALA A 41 -13.77 -16.14 -46.36
N LEU A 42 -13.29 -17.35 -45.96
CA LEU A 42 -13.09 -17.72 -44.56
C LEU A 42 -12.02 -16.84 -43.89
N THR A 43 -10.91 -16.59 -44.57
CA THR A 43 -9.82 -15.74 -44.06
C THR A 43 -10.32 -14.33 -43.82
N ILE A 44 -10.99 -13.72 -44.81
CA ILE A 44 -11.54 -12.36 -44.67
C ILE A 44 -12.59 -12.30 -43.58
N GLY A 45 -13.50 -13.30 -43.52
CA GLY A 45 -14.53 -13.42 -42.47
C GLY A 45 -13.90 -13.49 -41.08
N PHE A 46 -12.84 -14.27 -40.92
CA PHE A 46 -12.11 -14.40 -39.65
C PHE A 46 -11.46 -13.08 -39.23
N PHE A 47 -10.75 -12.39 -40.14
CA PHE A 47 -10.13 -11.12 -39.84
C PHE A 47 -11.13 -10.01 -39.52
N LEU A 48 -12.29 -9.97 -40.21
CA LEU A 48 -13.34 -8.99 -39.95
C LEU A 48 -14.13 -9.29 -38.63
N SER A 49 -14.20 -10.53 -38.25
CA SER A 49 -14.92 -10.96 -37.04
C SER A 49 -14.24 -10.42 -35.75
N GLN A 50 -12.91 -10.37 -35.69
CA GLN A 50 -12.18 -9.91 -34.51
C GLN A 50 -12.52 -8.49 -34.05
N PRO A 51 -12.46 -7.44 -34.93
CA PRO A 51 -12.80 -6.09 -34.50
C PRO A 51 -14.28 -5.93 -34.16
N VAL A 52 -15.17 -6.70 -34.79
CA VAL A 52 -16.61 -6.67 -34.48
C VAL A 52 -16.89 -7.26 -33.10
N VAL A 53 -16.27 -8.38 -32.77
CA VAL A 53 -16.35 -9.01 -31.44
C VAL A 53 -15.81 -8.05 -30.37
N LEU A 54 -14.63 -7.44 -30.61
CA LEU A 54 -14.06 -6.46 -29.68
C LEU A 54 -14.97 -5.23 -29.51
N MET A 55 -15.63 -4.77 -30.55
CA MET A 55 -16.55 -3.64 -30.48
C MET A 55 -17.83 -3.95 -29.72
N LEU A 56 -18.35 -5.17 -29.87
CA LEU A 56 -19.53 -5.65 -29.16
C LEU A 56 -19.28 -5.78 -27.64
N PHE A 57 -18.13 -6.36 -27.27
CA PHE A 57 -17.77 -6.56 -25.86
C PHE A 57 -17.09 -5.37 -25.19
N LYS A 58 -16.69 -4.35 -25.95
CA LYS A 58 -16.01 -3.18 -25.40
C LYS A 58 -16.83 -2.52 -24.29
N LYS A 59 -18.13 -2.35 -24.48
CA LYS A 59 -19.00 -1.73 -23.45
C LYS A 59 -19.05 -2.54 -22.17
N ASP A 60 -19.11 -3.86 -22.26
CA ASP A 60 -19.15 -4.74 -21.09
C ASP A 60 -17.79 -4.76 -20.38
N VAL A 61 -16.70 -4.79 -21.14
CA VAL A 61 -15.35 -4.72 -20.60
C VAL A 61 -15.12 -3.37 -19.90
N ASP A 62 -15.46 -2.26 -20.56
CA ASP A 62 -15.30 -0.91 -20.00
C ASP A 62 -16.17 -0.71 -18.75
N ALA A 63 -17.35 -1.34 -18.67
CA ALA A 63 -18.21 -1.29 -17.50
C ALA A 63 -17.70 -2.12 -16.32
N HIS A 64 -17.12 -3.29 -16.58
CA HIS A 64 -16.65 -4.20 -15.53
C HIS A 64 -15.20 -3.97 -15.10
N LEU A 65 -14.37 -3.40 -15.97
CA LEU A 65 -12.96 -3.15 -15.71
C LEU A 65 -12.70 -2.29 -14.46
N PRO A 66 -13.43 -1.16 -14.24
CA PRO A 66 -13.26 -0.34 -13.04
C PRO A 66 -13.55 -1.12 -11.76
N MET A 67 -14.64 -1.88 -11.73
CA MET A 67 -15.05 -2.67 -10.58
C MET A 67 -14.02 -3.78 -10.25
N VAL A 68 -13.47 -4.44 -11.25
CA VAL A 68 -12.43 -5.47 -11.07
C VAL A 68 -11.12 -4.84 -10.58
N LYS A 69 -10.74 -3.68 -11.13
CA LYS A 69 -9.58 -2.92 -10.66
C LYS A 69 -9.76 -2.51 -9.20
N GLU A 70 -10.88 -1.91 -8.85
CA GLU A 70 -11.18 -1.48 -7.48
C GLU A 70 -11.12 -2.64 -6.50
N LYS A 71 -11.75 -3.79 -6.82
CA LYS A 71 -11.68 -4.98 -5.97
C LYS A 71 -10.25 -5.50 -5.79
N LYS A 72 -9.46 -5.53 -6.87
CA LYS A 72 -8.06 -5.97 -6.81
C LYS A 72 -7.21 -4.98 -6.00
N THR A 73 -7.37 -3.68 -6.22
CA THR A 73 -6.66 -2.65 -5.46
C THR A 73 -7.04 -2.70 -3.98
N ALA A 74 -8.32 -2.84 -3.65
CA ALA A 74 -8.78 -2.98 -2.27
C ALA A 74 -8.22 -4.24 -1.59
N ALA A 75 -8.21 -5.38 -2.30
CA ALA A 75 -7.62 -6.63 -1.79
C ALA A 75 -6.11 -6.50 -1.56
N TYR A 76 -5.39 -5.89 -2.50
CA TYR A 76 -3.95 -5.65 -2.40
C TYR A 76 -3.61 -4.69 -1.26
N THR A 77 -4.34 -3.58 -1.15
CA THR A 77 -4.21 -2.63 -0.02
C THR A 77 -4.44 -3.31 1.33
N LYS A 78 -5.47 -4.15 1.41
CA LYS A 78 -5.76 -4.92 2.63
C LYS A 78 -4.61 -5.88 2.98
N GLN A 79 -4.06 -6.57 2.00
CA GLN A 79 -2.93 -7.45 2.20
C GLN A 79 -1.70 -6.69 2.69
N ILE A 80 -1.32 -5.58 2.04
CA ILE A 80 -0.19 -4.74 2.47
C ILE A 80 -0.35 -4.29 3.92
N ARG A 81 -1.55 -3.83 4.29
CA ARG A 81 -1.84 -3.41 5.67
C ARG A 81 -1.71 -4.58 6.64
N GLN A 82 -2.25 -5.74 6.31
CA GLN A 82 -2.17 -6.93 7.16
C GLN A 82 -0.72 -7.40 7.36
N GLU A 83 0.09 -7.44 6.31
CA GLU A 83 1.51 -7.81 6.38
C GLU A 83 2.31 -6.89 7.30
N ASN A 84 1.96 -5.60 7.35
CA ASN A 84 2.67 -4.61 8.13
C ASN A 84 2.01 -4.29 9.49
N THR A 85 0.84 -4.87 9.79
CA THR A 85 0.11 -4.57 11.05
C THR A 85 0.91 -5.00 12.27
N ILE A 86 1.44 -6.22 12.29
CA ILE A 86 2.20 -6.75 13.42
C ILE A 86 3.48 -5.94 13.68
N PRO A 87 4.40 -5.79 12.70
CA PRO A 87 5.63 -5.05 12.95
C PRO A 87 5.40 -3.57 13.27
N LEU A 88 4.36 -2.95 12.71
CA LEU A 88 3.99 -1.58 13.04
C LEU A 88 3.45 -1.46 14.47
N GLN A 89 2.64 -2.43 14.90
CA GLN A 89 2.10 -2.48 16.26
C GLN A 89 3.21 -2.74 17.29
N GLU A 90 4.17 -3.60 16.97
CA GLU A 90 5.34 -3.86 17.82
C GLU A 90 6.18 -2.58 18.01
N ALA A 91 6.52 -1.89 16.92
CA ALA A 91 7.27 -0.63 16.99
C ALA A 91 6.52 0.44 17.80
N LYS A 92 5.20 0.60 17.60
CA LYS A 92 4.38 1.53 18.38
C LYS A 92 4.30 1.14 19.86
N SER A 93 4.14 -0.14 20.15
CA SER A 93 4.10 -0.64 21.52
C SER A 93 5.42 -0.40 22.28
N GLU A 94 6.56 -0.54 21.60
CA GLU A 94 7.87 -0.24 22.18
C GLU A 94 8.04 1.27 22.46
N ILE A 95 7.65 2.12 21.52
CA ILE A 95 7.66 3.58 21.70
C ILE A 95 6.77 3.97 22.90
N ASP A 96 5.56 3.43 22.97
CA ASP A 96 4.62 3.73 24.05
C ASP A 96 5.12 3.21 25.40
N HIS A 97 5.77 2.05 25.42
CA HIS A 97 6.38 1.51 26.63
C HIS A 97 7.47 2.47 27.16
N ILE A 98 8.41 2.87 26.30
CA ILE A 98 9.50 3.79 26.69
C ILE A 98 8.93 5.12 27.17
N ARG A 99 7.93 5.69 26.48
CA ARG A 99 7.29 6.94 26.87
C ARG A 99 6.54 6.86 28.20
N ASN A 100 5.84 5.76 28.41
CA ASN A 100 5.11 5.54 29.67
C ASN A 100 6.08 5.35 30.84
N GLU A 101 7.17 4.63 30.63
CA GLU A 101 8.21 4.47 31.64
C GLU A 101 8.86 5.81 31.97
N GLN A 102 9.16 6.64 30.95
CA GLN A 102 9.66 8.00 31.14
C GLN A 102 8.70 8.82 32.01
N LYS A 103 7.42 8.82 31.67
CA LYS A 103 6.39 9.56 32.42
C LYS A 103 6.29 9.09 33.88
N ASN A 104 6.35 7.78 34.11
CA ASN A 104 6.29 7.23 35.46
C ASN A 104 7.50 7.67 36.30
N ARG A 105 8.70 7.67 35.74
CA ARG A 105 9.92 8.15 36.40
C ARG A 105 9.86 9.66 36.68
N GLU A 106 9.35 10.46 35.73
CA GLU A 106 9.15 11.90 35.92
C GLU A 106 8.15 12.18 37.05
N GLN A 107 7.07 11.39 37.14
CA GLN A 107 6.11 11.50 38.24
C GLN A 107 6.73 11.10 39.57
N GLU A 108 7.50 10.03 39.64
CA GLU A 108 8.21 9.60 40.84
C GLU A 108 9.16 10.70 41.36
N ILE A 109 9.94 11.33 40.47
CA ILE A 109 10.82 12.45 40.82
C ILE A 109 10.01 13.61 41.38
N LEU A 110 8.86 13.95 40.76
CA LEU A 110 7.98 14.99 41.24
C LEU A 110 7.44 14.71 42.64
N ASP A 111 7.02 13.47 42.89
CA ASP A 111 6.49 13.03 44.17
C ASP A 111 7.58 13.06 45.29
N LEU A 112 8.79 12.59 44.98
CA LEU A 112 9.95 12.65 45.87
C LEU A 112 10.35 14.11 46.18
N LYS A 113 10.34 14.98 45.16
CA LYS A 113 10.61 16.42 45.33
C LYS A 113 9.56 17.09 46.20
N ASN A 114 8.29 16.81 45.97
CA ASN A 114 7.20 17.33 46.78
C ASN A 114 7.30 16.81 48.22
N ALA A 115 7.68 15.54 48.43
CA ALA A 115 7.92 14.99 49.75
C ALA A 115 9.09 15.69 50.47
N TYR A 116 10.15 16.07 49.77
CA TYR A 116 11.24 16.86 50.31
C TYR A 116 10.78 18.29 50.68
N ILE A 117 10.04 18.97 49.80
CA ILE A 117 9.50 20.31 50.03
C ILE A 117 8.63 20.34 51.28
N ARG A 118 7.69 19.39 51.43
CA ARG A 118 6.81 19.31 52.59
C ARG A 118 7.59 19.07 53.87
N GLU A 119 8.69 18.35 53.82
CA GLU A 119 9.54 18.14 54.98
C GLU A 119 10.29 19.40 55.42
N THR A 120 10.71 20.21 54.43
CA THR A 120 11.46 21.47 54.69
C THR A 120 10.56 22.63 55.09
N ASP A 121 9.30 22.66 54.68
CA ASP A 121 8.32 23.68 55.06
C ASP A 121 7.56 23.37 56.36
N GLY A 122 7.80 22.20 56.95
CA GLY A 122 7.19 21.77 58.19
C GLY A 122 5.82 21.13 58.03
N THR A 123 5.30 20.99 56.82
CA THR A 123 4.02 20.26 56.53
C THR A 123 4.23 18.79 56.38
N GLY A 124 5.47 18.30 56.40
CA GLY A 124 5.85 16.91 56.34
C GLY A 124 5.73 16.18 57.69
N GLY A 125 6.08 14.87 57.67
CA GLY A 125 5.90 13.99 58.82
C GLY A 125 6.71 14.35 60.10
N SER A 126 7.83 15.11 59.96
CA SER A 126 8.61 15.56 61.09
C SER A 126 8.07 16.83 61.78
N GLY A 127 7.22 17.61 61.10
CA GLY A 127 6.69 18.90 61.56
C GLY A 127 7.73 19.96 61.83
N LYS A 128 8.99 19.78 61.37
CA LYS A 128 10.10 20.70 61.58
C LYS A 128 10.41 21.48 60.34
N ILE A 129 10.49 22.82 60.47
CA ILE A 129 10.88 23.71 59.35
C ILE A 129 12.40 23.69 59.22
N GLY A 130 12.89 23.38 58.00
CA GLY A 130 14.31 23.40 57.69
C GLY A 130 14.89 22.07 57.25
N GLU A 131 16.15 22.06 56.86
CA GLU A 131 16.82 20.88 56.31
C GLU A 131 17.48 20.02 57.39
N TYR A 132 16.63 19.28 58.14
CA TYR A 132 17.06 18.30 59.11
C TYR A 132 17.32 16.91 58.48
N THR A 133 17.68 15.92 59.32
CA THR A 133 18.10 14.59 58.84
C THR A 133 17.07 13.95 57.87
N ILE A 134 15.77 14.02 58.18
CA ILE A 134 14.73 13.43 57.33
C ILE A 134 14.62 14.18 56.02
N ALA A 135 14.65 15.52 56.01
CA ALA A 135 14.66 16.33 54.83
C ALA A 135 15.88 16.03 53.95
N ARG A 136 17.08 15.85 54.53
CA ARG A 136 18.27 15.45 53.77
C ARG A 136 18.13 14.09 53.13
N VAL A 137 17.56 13.09 53.79
CA VAL A 137 17.31 11.77 53.23
C VAL A 137 16.37 11.88 52.03
N LYS A 138 15.25 12.62 52.15
CA LYS A 138 14.30 12.83 51.07
C LYS A 138 14.96 13.61 49.90
N LYS A 139 15.81 14.59 50.17
CA LYS A 139 16.61 15.31 49.17
C LYS A 139 17.53 14.38 48.39
N MET A 140 18.26 13.53 49.11
CA MET A 140 19.13 12.54 48.44
C MET A 140 18.35 11.55 47.59
N ALA A 141 17.17 11.11 48.06
CA ALA A 141 16.31 10.22 47.27
C ALA A 141 15.85 10.87 45.96
N TYR A 142 15.37 12.12 46.00
CA TYR A 142 14.94 12.80 44.79
C TYR A 142 16.12 13.12 43.86
N LEU A 143 17.30 13.55 44.34
CA LEU A 143 18.48 13.81 43.52
C LEU A 143 19.00 12.54 42.87
N LYS A 144 18.97 11.42 43.58
CA LYS A 144 19.31 10.11 43.02
C LYS A 144 18.33 9.70 41.91
N ALA A 145 17.03 9.90 42.10
CA ALA A 145 16.02 9.61 41.07
C ALA A 145 16.22 10.49 39.83
N GLU A 146 16.62 11.76 39.98
CA GLU A 146 16.99 12.62 38.85
C GLU A 146 18.23 12.10 38.10
N GLU A 147 19.26 11.66 38.82
CA GLU A 147 20.48 11.08 38.23
C GLU A 147 20.15 9.78 37.48
N ASP A 148 19.39 8.89 38.11
CA ASP A 148 18.93 7.63 37.53
C ASP A 148 18.08 7.89 36.26
N MET A 149 17.26 8.94 36.25
CA MET A 149 16.49 9.35 35.08
C MET A 149 17.37 9.82 33.92
N ILE A 150 18.42 10.58 34.22
CA ILE A 150 19.40 11.05 33.20
C ILE A 150 20.12 9.84 32.59
N ALA A 151 20.57 8.90 33.45
CA ALA A 151 21.21 7.67 32.98
C ALA A 151 20.26 6.82 32.12
N TRP A 152 19.03 6.66 32.58
CA TRP A 152 17.98 5.94 31.85
C TRP A 152 17.68 6.58 30.48
N LYS A 153 17.52 7.91 30.40
CA LYS A 153 17.31 8.62 29.14
C LYS A 153 18.43 8.35 28.14
N ARG A 154 19.69 8.36 28.61
CA ARG A 154 20.84 8.06 27.74
C ARG A 154 20.78 6.63 27.19
N THR A 155 20.38 5.66 28.02
CA THR A 155 20.29 4.26 27.63
C THR A 155 19.12 4.02 26.68
N MET A 156 17.99 4.71 26.88
CA MET A 156 16.77 4.52 26.07
C MET A 156 16.72 5.36 24.80
N GLN A 157 17.66 6.30 24.62
CA GLN A 157 17.69 7.14 23.42
C GLN A 157 17.84 6.30 22.13
N ALA A 158 18.82 5.39 22.12
CA ALA A 158 19.07 4.56 20.92
C ALA A 158 17.93 3.58 20.59
N PRO A 159 17.35 2.83 21.56
CA PRO A 159 16.14 2.03 21.33
C PRO A 159 14.97 2.87 20.82
N LEU A 160 14.71 4.04 21.42
CA LEU A 160 13.62 4.91 21.00
C LEU A 160 13.81 5.41 19.57
N ASP A 161 15.01 5.88 19.23
CA ASP A 161 15.33 6.35 17.87
C ASP A 161 15.22 5.22 16.84
N SER A 162 15.62 4.00 17.22
CA SER A 162 15.47 2.80 16.39
C SER A 162 14.00 2.47 16.13
N ALA A 163 13.17 2.45 17.18
CA ALA A 163 11.75 2.16 17.06
C ALA A 163 11.00 3.22 16.23
N LEU A 164 11.32 4.50 16.43
CA LEU A 164 10.78 5.61 15.63
C LEU A 164 11.20 5.53 14.16
N ALA A 165 12.45 5.16 13.88
CA ALA A 165 12.93 4.97 12.51
C ALA A 165 12.24 3.79 11.83
N GLN A 166 12.00 2.70 12.58
CA GLN A 166 11.29 1.52 12.09
C GLN A 166 9.82 1.83 11.80
N GLU A 167 9.12 2.50 12.72
CA GLU A 167 7.73 2.96 12.50
C GLU A 167 7.62 3.80 11.22
N LYS A 168 8.47 4.83 11.10
CA LYS A 168 8.49 5.71 9.93
C LYS A 168 8.79 4.96 8.63
N LYS A 169 9.72 4.01 8.66
CA LYS A 169 10.06 3.18 7.49
C LYS A 169 8.89 2.31 7.06
N LEU A 170 8.20 1.68 8.02
CA LEU A 170 7.04 0.84 7.75
C LEU A 170 5.86 1.68 7.20
N GLU A 171 5.58 2.83 7.81
CA GLU A 171 4.53 3.73 7.31
C GLU A 171 4.82 4.23 5.89
N ASN A 172 6.07 4.63 5.62
CA ASN A 172 6.48 5.06 4.29
C ASN A 172 6.36 3.93 3.25
N ASN A 173 6.78 2.71 3.60
CA ASN A 173 6.63 1.54 2.73
C ASN A 173 5.16 1.24 2.42
N ILE A 174 4.27 1.37 3.40
CA ILE A 174 2.83 1.20 3.22
C ILE A 174 2.30 2.25 2.25
N GLN A 175 2.67 3.51 2.42
CA GLN A 175 2.21 4.62 1.56
C GLN A 175 2.70 4.47 0.12
N VAL A 176 3.98 4.13 -0.08
CA VAL A 176 4.54 3.92 -1.43
C VAL A 176 3.83 2.76 -2.13
N ARG A 177 3.69 1.60 -1.47
CA ARG A 177 3.05 0.41 -2.07
C ARG A 177 1.55 0.55 -2.32
N ILE A 178 0.85 1.43 -1.60
CA ILE A 178 -0.58 1.73 -1.83
C ILE A 178 -0.73 2.80 -2.92
N GLY A 179 0.24 3.70 -3.08
CA GLY A 179 0.22 4.77 -4.08
C GLY A 179 0.62 4.35 -5.49
N GLU A 180 1.23 3.18 -5.67
CA GLU A 180 1.54 2.53 -6.95
C GLU A 180 0.33 1.72 -7.48
#